data_1e12d702a84e3518b600595a21dd5ef6
#
_entry.id   1e12d702a84e3518b600595a21dd5ef6
#
_cell.length_a   1.000
_cell.length_b   1.000
_cell.length_c   1.000
_cell.angle_alpha   90.00
_cell.angle_beta   90.00
_cell.angle_gamma   90.00
#
_symmetry.space_group_name_H-M   'P 1'
#
loop_
_entity.id
_entity.type
_entity.pdbx_description
1 polymer ?
#
loop_
_entity_poly.entity_id
_entity_poly.type
_entity_poly.pdbx_seq_one_letter_code
_entity_poly.pdbx_strand_id
1 'polypeptide(L)'
;MRREIGLFAVTSWGVGIILGAGIYVLVGEAAGIAGNSVWLSFIIGAMVASLTGLSYAELSSVFPRDAAEYVYVKIACGCEILSFMVGWLTILTGIISASTVALGFAGYFQGLFGFPRVLAALILIAVLSYINFLGIKESTRMNILFTLVEAAGLVLLIAIGLGSLGSVNLLEAPNGSSGILSAAALIFFAYLGFEDIVNIAEETKKPEKTIPKALILSILITTFLYVLVALISVSLVDWQTLGLSNAPLASAASQVLGENAFTVMSIIALFATSNTVLIMLVVGSRMIYGMAKEGAFPRVLSRVDPRKETPRLAILVTMFVSIMFLFMGDLELVAALTSFGAFITFAFVNISLIYIRYRRAELERPFRAPLNIGKFPITGFLGLLTCLFLVSQFNTTVILSGSIFLFAGLALYKLSKIVRSVQNS
;
A
#
# COMPACT_ATOMS: atom_id res chain seq x y z
N MET A 1 -10.22 21.95 9.82
CA MET A 1 -11.20 20.82 9.95
C MET A 1 -11.54 20.63 11.43
N ARG A 2 -12.75 20.11 11.78
CA ARG A 2 -13.08 19.82 13.18
C ARG A 2 -12.38 18.54 13.62
N ARG A 3 -11.65 18.60 14.74
CA ARG A 3 -10.94 17.46 15.33
C ARG A 3 -11.91 16.57 16.12
N GLU A 4 -12.52 15.61 15.46
CA GLU A 4 -13.59 14.79 16.06
C GLU A 4 -13.19 13.31 16.22
N ILE A 5 -12.18 12.83 15.51
CA ILE A 5 -11.82 11.41 15.41
C ILE A 5 -10.90 10.99 16.57
N GLY A 6 -11.31 9.99 17.35
CA GLY A 6 -10.53 9.42 18.46
C GLY A 6 -9.69 8.23 18.07
N LEU A 7 -8.89 7.70 19.03
CA LEU A 7 -7.96 6.59 18.81
C LEU A 7 -8.62 5.36 18.16
N PHE A 8 -9.77 4.93 18.68
CA PHE A 8 -10.48 3.75 18.15
C PHE A 8 -10.84 3.92 16.68
N ALA A 9 -11.41 5.08 16.31
CA ALA A 9 -11.83 5.33 14.94
C ALA A 9 -10.63 5.44 13.98
N VAL A 10 -9.53 6.10 14.42
CA VAL A 10 -8.29 6.18 13.63
C VAL A 10 -7.66 4.80 13.45
N THR A 11 -7.63 3.96 14.50
CA THR A 11 -7.10 2.60 14.42
C THR A 11 -7.98 1.73 13.50
N SER A 12 -9.31 1.80 13.63
CA SER A 12 -10.23 1.05 12.77
C SER A 12 -10.07 1.46 11.30
N TRP A 13 -9.91 2.76 11.05
CA TRP A 13 -9.65 3.29 9.72
C TRP A 13 -8.30 2.79 9.17
N GLY A 14 -7.24 2.82 10.00
CA GLY A 14 -5.92 2.32 9.62
C GLY A 14 -5.91 0.80 9.36
N VAL A 15 -6.60 0.02 10.18
CA VAL A 15 -6.79 -1.42 9.94
C VAL A 15 -7.50 -1.63 8.60
N GLY A 16 -8.56 -0.88 8.32
CA GLY A 16 -9.31 -1.01 7.06
C GLY A 16 -8.50 -0.64 5.82
N ILE A 17 -7.58 0.33 5.91
CA ILE A 17 -6.70 0.67 4.78
C ILE A 17 -5.65 -0.42 4.54
N ILE A 18 -5.03 -0.94 5.61
CA ILE A 18 -3.99 -1.96 5.48
C ILE A 18 -4.60 -3.31 5.09
N LEU A 19 -5.77 -3.70 5.66
CA LEU A 19 -6.39 -5.00 5.37
C LEU A 19 -6.61 -5.25 3.88
N GLY A 20 -6.94 -4.27 3.11
CA GLY A 20 -7.11 -4.24 1.66
C GLY A 20 -6.89 -5.53 0.86
N ALA A 21 -6.78 -5.39 -0.43
CA ALA A 21 -6.65 -6.51 -1.36
C ALA A 21 -5.36 -7.34 -1.22
N GLY A 22 -4.31 -6.81 -0.58
CA GLY A 22 -2.99 -7.45 -0.60
C GLY A 22 -3.00 -8.90 -0.13
N ILE A 23 -3.66 -9.19 1.00
CA ILE A 23 -3.77 -10.56 1.53
C ILE A 23 -4.64 -11.45 0.64
N TYR A 24 -5.73 -10.92 0.07
CA TYR A 24 -6.63 -11.68 -0.81
C TYR A 24 -5.97 -12.08 -2.14
N VAL A 25 -5.05 -11.24 -2.63
CA VAL A 25 -4.49 -11.36 -3.97
C VAL A 25 -3.12 -12.05 -3.96
N LEU A 26 -2.25 -11.71 -2.99
CA LEU A 26 -0.85 -12.09 -3.06
C LEU A 26 -0.45 -13.25 -2.12
N VAL A 27 -1.34 -13.71 -1.23
CA VAL A 27 -0.99 -14.82 -0.33
C VAL A 27 -0.65 -16.10 -1.12
N GLY A 28 -1.32 -16.33 -2.25
CA GLY A 28 -1.05 -17.48 -3.13
C GLY A 28 0.34 -17.38 -3.76
N GLU A 29 0.62 -16.28 -4.47
CA GLU A 29 1.92 -16.02 -5.10
C GLU A 29 3.07 -16.13 -4.08
N ALA A 30 2.90 -15.54 -2.91
CA ALA A 30 3.89 -15.60 -1.83
C ALA A 30 4.08 -17.03 -1.29
N ALA A 31 3.01 -17.83 -1.18
CA ALA A 31 3.09 -19.23 -0.81
C ALA A 31 3.83 -20.05 -1.85
N GLY A 32 3.62 -19.78 -3.15
CA GLY A 32 4.37 -20.40 -4.26
C GLY A 32 5.87 -20.16 -4.16
N ILE A 33 6.30 -19.00 -3.62
CA ILE A 33 7.71 -18.62 -3.43
C ILE A 33 8.29 -19.18 -2.13
N ALA A 34 7.58 -18.99 -1.00
CA ALA A 34 8.07 -19.31 0.34
C ALA A 34 7.67 -20.70 0.85
N GLY A 35 6.77 -21.39 0.17
CA GLY A 35 6.18 -22.64 0.65
C GLY A 35 5.27 -22.42 1.86
N ASN A 36 5.15 -23.43 2.70
CA ASN A 36 4.37 -23.38 3.93
C ASN A 36 4.91 -22.35 4.95
N SER A 37 6.16 -21.89 4.77
CA SER A 37 6.78 -20.86 5.61
C SER A 37 6.38 -19.42 5.25
N VAL A 38 5.42 -19.21 4.38
CA VAL A 38 4.93 -17.87 3.94
C VAL A 38 4.52 -16.96 5.10
N TRP A 39 4.04 -17.51 6.20
CA TRP A 39 3.70 -16.76 7.41
C TRP A 39 4.91 -16.01 8.01
N LEU A 40 6.14 -16.55 7.89
CA LEU A 40 7.37 -15.85 8.28
C LEU A 40 7.60 -14.61 7.42
N SER A 41 7.28 -14.69 6.14
CA SER A 41 7.35 -13.55 5.22
C SER A 41 6.45 -12.39 5.68
N PHE A 42 5.23 -12.69 6.16
CA PHE A 42 4.35 -11.68 6.76
C PHE A 42 4.93 -11.06 8.03
N ILE A 43 5.58 -11.84 8.89
CA ILE A 43 6.25 -11.31 10.09
C ILE A 43 7.40 -10.37 9.68
N ILE A 44 8.21 -10.75 8.68
CA ILE A 44 9.31 -9.91 8.18
C ILE A 44 8.76 -8.60 7.59
N GLY A 45 7.71 -8.69 6.76
CA GLY A 45 7.03 -7.51 6.23
C GLY A 45 6.52 -6.57 7.32
N ALA A 46 5.90 -7.12 8.37
CA ALA A 46 5.44 -6.38 9.54
C ALA A 46 6.56 -5.69 10.30
N MET A 47 7.72 -6.34 10.45
CA MET A 47 8.89 -5.73 11.10
C MET A 47 9.35 -4.49 10.32
N VAL A 48 9.44 -4.57 9.00
CA VAL A 48 9.84 -3.45 8.15
C VAL A 48 8.79 -2.33 8.19
N ALA A 49 7.50 -2.67 8.09
CA ALA A 49 6.40 -1.73 8.23
C ALA A 49 6.43 -1.03 9.60
N SER A 50 6.68 -1.77 10.69
CA SER A 50 6.76 -1.22 12.05
C SER A 50 7.93 -0.25 12.22
N LEU A 51 9.14 -0.61 11.74
CA LEU A 51 10.32 0.23 11.83
C LEU A 51 10.13 1.55 11.07
N THR A 52 9.61 1.48 9.84
CA THR A 52 9.29 2.65 9.03
C THR A 52 8.09 3.41 9.59
N GLY A 53 7.06 2.72 10.06
CA GLY A 53 5.89 3.30 10.71
C GLY A 53 6.24 4.15 11.93
N LEU A 54 7.25 3.76 12.73
CA LEU A 54 7.76 4.57 13.82
C LEU A 54 8.41 5.87 13.34
N SER A 55 9.05 5.86 12.16
CA SER A 55 9.57 7.09 11.54
C SER A 55 8.45 8.02 11.08
N TYR A 56 7.42 7.47 10.45
CA TYR A 56 6.20 8.23 10.10
C TYR A 56 5.50 8.79 11.34
N ALA A 57 5.37 8.00 12.39
CA ALA A 57 4.76 8.41 13.65
C ALA A 57 5.48 9.62 14.28
N GLU A 58 6.82 9.63 14.28
CA GLU A 58 7.56 10.78 14.78
C GLU A 58 7.44 12.00 13.86
N LEU A 59 7.66 11.81 12.55
CA LEU A 59 7.60 12.90 11.59
C LEU A 59 6.21 13.54 11.52
N SER A 60 5.14 12.74 11.54
CA SER A 60 3.76 13.24 11.56
C SER A 60 3.39 13.96 12.86
N SER A 61 4.00 13.59 13.98
CA SER A 61 3.80 14.30 15.25
C SER A 61 4.40 15.72 15.23
N VAL A 62 5.47 15.91 14.44
CA VAL A 62 6.16 17.21 14.28
C VAL A 62 5.56 18.00 13.11
N PHE A 63 5.22 17.33 12.02
CA PHE A 63 4.70 17.94 10.79
C PHE A 63 3.38 17.27 10.38
N PRO A 64 2.26 17.57 11.06
CA PRO A 64 0.95 16.99 10.76
C PRO A 64 0.35 17.66 9.50
N ARG A 65 0.85 17.30 8.31
CA ARG A 65 0.44 17.87 7.01
C ARG A 65 0.18 16.75 6.00
N ASP A 66 -0.70 17.03 5.06
CA ASP A 66 -0.92 16.20 3.86
C ASP A 66 0.32 16.18 2.95
N ALA A 67 0.39 15.19 2.04
CA ALA A 67 1.57 14.93 1.19
C ALA A 67 2.87 14.75 2.01
N ALA A 68 2.77 13.95 3.05
CA ALA A 68 3.75 13.77 4.11
C ALA A 68 5.16 13.49 3.58
N GLU A 69 5.34 12.53 2.69
CA GLU A 69 6.64 12.09 2.16
C GLU A 69 7.37 13.22 1.43
N TYR A 70 6.67 13.92 0.54
CA TYR A 70 7.22 15.07 -0.17
C TYR A 70 7.68 16.15 0.82
N VAL A 71 6.83 16.46 1.81
CA VAL A 71 7.09 17.49 2.82
C VAL A 71 8.26 17.11 3.71
N TYR A 72 8.34 15.87 4.19
CA TYR A 72 9.41 15.40 5.06
C TYR A 72 10.78 15.51 4.38
N VAL A 73 10.88 15.05 3.12
CA VAL A 73 12.11 15.14 2.34
C VAL A 73 12.46 16.60 2.04
N LYS A 74 11.48 17.45 1.69
CA LYS A 74 11.69 18.88 1.44
C LYS A 74 12.23 19.60 2.67
N ILE A 75 11.68 19.34 3.83
CA ILE A 75 12.13 19.95 5.10
C ILE A 75 13.49 19.40 5.55
N ALA A 76 13.73 18.11 5.34
CA ALA A 76 15.01 17.49 5.68
C ALA A 76 16.14 18.03 4.82
N CYS A 77 16.09 17.84 3.52
CA CYS A 77 17.23 18.04 2.63
C CYS A 77 17.22 19.42 1.95
N GLY A 78 16.09 20.14 1.88
CA GLY A 78 15.95 21.37 1.09
C GLY A 78 16.17 21.17 -0.43
N CYS A 79 16.17 19.91 -0.89
CA CYS A 79 16.51 19.54 -2.25
C CYS A 79 15.25 19.26 -3.06
N GLU A 80 14.90 20.18 -3.99
CA GLU A 80 13.68 20.06 -4.80
C GLU A 80 13.62 18.77 -5.63
N ILE A 81 14.77 18.32 -6.15
CA ILE A 81 14.83 17.13 -7.00
C ILE A 81 14.50 15.87 -6.19
N LEU A 82 15.03 15.73 -4.98
CA LEU A 82 14.74 14.58 -4.11
C LEU A 82 13.28 14.57 -3.66
N SER A 83 12.74 15.73 -3.27
CA SER A 83 11.33 15.87 -2.91
C SER A 83 10.41 15.51 -4.07
N PHE A 84 10.73 15.99 -5.29
CA PHE A 84 9.99 15.63 -6.49
C PHE A 84 10.04 14.13 -6.77
N MET A 85 11.22 13.50 -6.65
CA MET A 85 11.41 12.07 -6.89
C MET A 85 10.59 11.21 -5.93
N VAL A 86 10.59 11.59 -4.65
CA VAL A 86 9.78 10.88 -3.65
C VAL A 86 8.28 11.02 -3.95
N GLY A 87 7.78 12.24 -4.21
CA GLY A 87 6.38 12.45 -4.60
C GLY A 87 6.01 11.70 -5.90
N TRP A 88 6.90 11.67 -6.89
CA TRP A 88 6.73 10.88 -8.11
C TRP A 88 6.61 9.39 -7.85
N LEU A 89 7.49 8.82 -7.00
CA LEU A 89 7.43 7.42 -6.60
C LEU A 89 6.13 7.10 -5.86
N THR A 90 5.70 7.96 -4.93
CA THR A 90 4.43 7.79 -4.22
C THR A 90 3.24 7.75 -5.19
N ILE A 91 3.20 8.65 -6.19
CA ILE A 91 2.17 8.63 -7.23
C ILE A 91 2.20 7.31 -8.01
N LEU A 92 3.38 6.90 -8.46
CA LEU A 92 3.53 5.65 -9.21
C LEU A 92 3.12 4.44 -8.38
N THR A 93 3.56 4.36 -7.13
CA THR A 93 3.19 3.29 -6.20
C THR A 93 1.67 3.18 -6.10
N GLY A 94 0.95 4.28 -5.91
CA GLY A 94 -0.51 4.30 -5.87
C GLY A 94 -1.16 3.83 -7.18
N ILE A 95 -0.69 4.34 -8.32
CA ILE A 95 -1.24 3.99 -9.64
C ILE A 95 -0.98 2.52 -9.98
N ILE A 96 0.24 2.04 -9.75
CA ILE A 96 0.62 0.66 -10.04
C ILE A 96 -0.13 -0.28 -9.09
N SER A 97 -0.27 0.09 -7.81
CA SER A 97 -1.07 -0.63 -6.83
C SER A 97 -2.52 -0.81 -7.29
N ALA A 98 -3.17 0.27 -7.78
CA ALA A 98 -4.53 0.18 -8.32
C ALA A 98 -4.63 -0.85 -9.46
N SER A 99 -3.62 -0.91 -10.34
CA SER A 99 -3.57 -1.86 -11.45
C SER A 99 -3.36 -3.30 -10.98
N THR A 100 -2.44 -3.52 -10.04
CA THR A 100 -2.18 -4.83 -9.40
C THR A 100 -3.46 -5.40 -8.81
N VAL A 101 -4.13 -4.59 -7.98
CA VAL A 101 -5.35 -5.02 -7.30
C VAL A 101 -6.51 -5.22 -8.27
N ALA A 102 -6.60 -4.43 -9.33
CA ALA A 102 -7.60 -4.64 -10.38
C ALA A 102 -7.38 -5.97 -11.13
N LEU A 103 -6.14 -6.41 -11.33
CA LEU A 103 -5.83 -7.76 -11.85
C LEU A 103 -6.23 -8.86 -10.86
N GLY A 104 -6.02 -8.61 -9.56
CA GLY A 104 -6.49 -9.51 -8.50
C GLY A 104 -8.03 -9.62 -8.46
N PHE A 105 -8.75 -8.49 -8.50
CA PHE A 105 -10.21 -8.48 -8.67
C PHE A 105 -10.63 -9.34 -9.86
N ALA A 106 -9.97 -9.13 -11.01
CA ALA A 106 -10.29 -9.84 -12.24
C ALA A 106 -10.06 -11.36 -12.14
N GLY A 107 -9.12 -11.83 -11.32
CA GLY A 107 -8.93 -13.23 -11.01
C GLY A 107 -10.15 -13.85 -10.31
N TYR A 108 -10.63 -13.22 -9.24
CA TYR A 108 -11.85 -13.66 -8.55
C TYR A 108 -13.10 -13.54 -9.43
N PHE A 109 -13.22 -12.46 -10.20
CA PHE A 109 -14.34 -12.25 -11.12
C PHE A 109 -14.37 -13.32 -12.23
N GLN A 110 -13.22 -13.67 -12.78
CA GLN A 110 -13.08 -14.75 -13.75
C GLN A 110 -13.48 -16.11 -13.14
N GLY A 111 -13.06 -16.39 -11.91
CA GLY A 111 -13.41 -17.62 -11.20
C GLY A 111 -14.91 -17.79 -10.99
N LEU A 112 -15.65 -16.68 -10.79
CA LEU A 112 -17.10 -16.68 -10.58
C LEU A 112 -17.91 -16.73 -11.90
N PHE A 113 -17.49 -15.94 -12.90
CA PHE A 113 -18.33 -15.63 -14.06
C PHE A 113 -17.72 -16.07 -15.40
N GLY A 114 -16.49 -16.61 -15.41
CA GLY A 114 -15.78 -16.97 -16.65
C GLY A 114 -15.45 -15.78 -17.55
N PHE A 115 -15.48 -14.55 -17.03
CA PHE A 115 -15.32 -13.33 -17.80
C PHE A 115 -13.84 -13.00 -18.06
N PRO A 116 -13.47 -12.43 -19.25
CA PRO A 116 -12.08 -12.12 -19.57
C PRO A 116 -11.39 -11.22 -18.55
N ARG A 117 -10.28 -11.66 -17.98
CA ARG A 117 -9.56 -11.03 -16.85
C ARG A 117 -9.23 -9.56 -17.10
N VAL A 118 -8.56 -9.24 -18.22
CA VAL A 118 -8.16 -7.86 -18.53
C VAL A 118 -9.36 -6.93 -18.69
N LEU A 119 -10.45 -7.44 -19.30
CA LEU A 119 -11.65 -6.65 -19.50
C LEU A 119 -12.38 -6.34 -18.17
N ALA A 120 -12.42 -7.31 -17.24
CA ALA A 120 -12.96 -7.10 -15.89
C ALA A 120 -12.16 -6.00 -15.14
N ALA A 121 -10.83 -6.04 -15.20
CA ALA A 121 -9.96 -5.04 -14.59
C ALA A 121 -10.16 -3.64 -15.21
N LEU A 122 -10.27 -3.55 -16.52
CA LEU A 122 -10.56 -2.30 -17.25
C LEU A 122 -11.87 -1.66 -16.79
N ILE A 123 -12.93 -2.46 -16.76
CA ILE A 123 -14.28 -2.00 -16.33
C ILE A 123 -14.22 -1.53 -14.88
N LEU A 124 -13.55 -2.27 -14.00
CA LEU A 124 -13.41 -1.88 -12.59
C LEU A 124 -12.71 -0.51 -12.46
N ILE A 125 -11.54 -0.32 -13.07
CA ILE A 125 -10.81 0.96 -13.00
C ILE A 125 -11.66 2.10 -13.55
N ALA A 126 -12.36 1.91 -14.67
CA ALA A 126 -13.22 2.93 -15.25
C ALA A 126 -14.40 3.31 -14.32
N VAL A 127 -15.10 2.32 -13.76
CA VAL A 127 -16.24 2.52 -12.84
C VAL A 127 -15.78 3.21 -11.56
N LEU A 128 -14.69 2.76 -10.96
CA LEU A 128 -14.17 3.35 -9.71
C LEU A 128 -13.57 4.74 -9.93
N SER A 129 -12.96 5.01 -11.08
CA SER A 129 -12.54 6.36 -11.46
C SER A 129 -13.74 7.30 -11.64
N TYR A 130 -14.84 6.80 -12.17
CA TYR A 130 -16.10 7.56 -12.25
C TYR A 130 -16.67 7.86 -10.86
N ILE A 131 -16.64 6.91 -9.94
CA ILE A 131 -17.05 7.12 -8.53
C ILE A 131 -16.16 8.16 -7.85
N ASN A 132 -14.83 8.09 -8.04
CA ASN A 132 -13.89 9.09 -7.58
C ASN A 132 -14.24 10.49 -8.12
N PHE A 133 -14.67 10.57 -9.38
CA PHE A 133 -15.11 11.82 -10.01
C PHE A 133 -16.41 12.37 -9.41
N LEU A 134 -17.33 11.52 -8.92
CA LEU A 134 -18.59 11.96 -8.28
C LEU A 134 -18.34 12.71 -6.96
N GLY A 135 -17.28 12.39 -6.24
CA GLY A 135 -16.87 13.09 -5.03
C GLY A 135 -16.38 12.20 -3.89
N ILE A 136 -15.81 12.85 -2.87
CA ILE A 136 -15.20 12.14 -1.73
C ILE A 136 -16.24 11.48 -0.83
N LYS A 137 -17.43 12.06 -0.68
CA LYS A 137 -18.47 11.52 0.22
C LYS A 137 -18.94 10.14 -0.22
N GLU A 138 -19.14 9.98 -1.52
CA GLU A 138 -19.52 8.72 -2.13
C GLU A 138 -18.44 7.66 -1.96
N SER A 139 -17.18 8.03 -2.23
CA SER A 139 -16.02 7.15 -2.05
C SER A 139 -15.87 6.67 -0.60
N THR A 140 -16.04 7.57 0.38
CA THR A 140 -15.91 7.22 1.81
C THR A 140 -17.01 6.27 2.28
N ARG A 141 -18.25 6.46 1.84
CA ARG A 141 -19.36 5.55 2.20
C ARG A 141 -19.13 4.13 1.67
N MET A 142 -18.65 4.03 0.43
CA MET A 142 -18.32 2.73 -0.17
C MET A 142 -17.14 2.07 0.57
N ASN A 143 -16.13 2.84 0.91
CA ASN A 143 -14.98 2.33 1.66
C ASN A 143 -15.40 1.68 2.98
N ILE A 144 -16.22 2.35 3.81
CA ILE A 144 -16.67 1.79 5.09
C ILE A 144 -17.39 0.44 4.90
N LEU A 145 -18.31 0.37 3.93
CA LEU A 145 -19.05 -0.86 3.65
C LEU A 145 -18.10 -1.98 3.22
N PHE A 146 -17.18 -1.69 2.31
CA PHE A 146 -16.25 -2.68 1.78
C PHE A 146 -15.30 -3.19 2.87
N THR A 147 -14.78 -2.30 3.74
CA THR A 147 -13.90 -2.69 4.86
C THR A 147 -14.58 -3.64 5.83
N LEU A 148 -15.86 -3.42 6.14
CA LEU A 148 -16.60 -4.33 7.01
C LEU A 148 -16.75 -5.72 6.37
N VAL A 149 -17.05 -5.78 5.08
CA VAL A 149 -17.21 -7.05 4.35
C VAL A 149 -15.87 -7.79 4.28
N GLU A 150 -14.77 -7.10 3.95
CA GLU A 150 -13.45 -7.74 3.84
C GLU A 150 -12.93 -8.27 5.18
N ALA A 151 -13.08 -7.51 6.26
CA ALA A 151 -12.69 -7.96 7.59
C ALA A 151 -13.51 -9.19 8.03
N ALA A 152 -14.82 -9.21 7.75
CA ALA A 152 -15.66 -10.36 8.01
C ALA A 152 -15.20 -11.60 7.22
N GLY A 153 -14.73 -11.42 5.98
CA GLY A 153 -14.21 -12.50 5.15
C GLY A 153 -12.95 -13.16 5.72
N LEU A 154 -12.00 -12.36 6.20
CA LEU A 154 -10.79 -12.89 6.83
C LEU A 154 -11.12 -13.64 8.12
N VAL A 155 -12.00 -13.08 8.96
CA VAL A 155 -12.45 -13.74 10.19
C VAL A 155 -13.19 -15.05 9.87
N LEU A 156 -14.02 -15.06 8.82
CA LEU A 156 -14.69 -16.28 8.37
C LEU A 156 -13.68 -17.36 7.96
N LEU A 157 -12.69 -17.02 7.11
CA LEU A 157 -11.67 -17.97 6.68
C LEU A 157 -10.87 -18.52 7.87
N ILE A 158 -10.51 -17.66 8.82
CA ILE A 158 -9.83 -18.07 10.05
C ILE A 158 -10.71 -19.06 10.82
N ALA A 159 -11.98 -18.73 11.04
CA ALA A 159 -12.89 -19.56 11.82
C ALA A 159 -13.08 -20.97 11.22
N ILE A 160 -13.28 -21.05 9.91
CA ILE A 160 -13.49 -22.36 9.24
C ILE A 160 -12.21 -23.18 9.12
N GLY A 161 -11.04 -22.54 9.04
CA GLY A 161 -9.76 -23.21 8.85
C GLY A 161 -8.99 -23.54 10.14
N LEU A 162 -9.46 -23.09 11.32
CA LEU A 162 -8.77 -23.34 12.60
C LEU A 162 -8.51 -24.83 12.89
N GLY A 163 -9.44 -25.69 12.50
CA GLY A 163 -9.31 -27.15 12.69
C GLY A 163 -8.21 -27.80 11.85
N SER A 164 -7.75 -27.14 10.79
CA SER A 164 -6.69 -27.63 9.89
C SER A 164 -5.31 -27.07 10.26
N LEU A 165 -5.23 -26.18 11.26
CA LEU A 165 -3.97 -25.57 11.65
C LEU A 165 -2.98 -26.64 12.15
N GLY A 166 -1.80 -26.69 11.52
CA GLY A 166 -0.77 -27.68 11.85
C GLY A 166 -0.91 -29.01 11.14
N SER A 167 -1.81 -29.15 10.16
CA SER A 167 -1.92 -30.35 9.29
C SER A 167 -0.71 -30.56 8.39
N VAL A 168 0.10 -29.51 8.18
CA VAL A 168 1.29 -29.50 7.33
C VAL A 168 2.53 -29.06 8.11
N ASN A 169 3.73 -29.34 7.56
CA ASN A 169 4.97 -28.79 8.12
C ASN A 169 5.06 -27.29 7.80
N LEU A 170 4.70 -26.46 8.77
CA LEU A 170 4.68 -24.98 8.63
C LEU A 170 6.06 -24.34 8.46
N LEU A 171 7.15 -25.09 8.61
CA LEU A 171 8.53 -24.65 8.38
C LEU A 171 9.09 -25.14 7.04
N GLU A 172 8.29 -25.80 6.22
CA GLU A 172 8.68 -26.19 4.89
C GLU A 172 8.89 -24.96 4.01
N ALA A 173 10.12 -24.79 3.53
CA ALA A 173 10.55 -23.68 2.70
C ALA A 173 11.34 -24.24 1.51
N PRO A 174 10.71 -24.51 0.36
CA PRO A 174 11.35 -25.16 -0.79
C PRO A 174 12.54 -24.36 -1.32
N ASN A 175 12.47 -23.02 -1.25
CA ASN A 175 13.54 -22.12 -1.66
C ASN A 175 14.35 -21.59 -0.45
N GLY A 176 14.23 -22.21 0.73
CA GLY A 176 14.92 -21.83 1.95
C GLY A 176 14.65 -20.39 2.40
N SER A 177 15.60 -19.79 3.10
CA SER A 177 15.50 -18.40 3.58
C SER A 177 15.40 -17.36 2.46
N SER A 178 16.00 -17.64 1.29
CA SER A 178 15.91 -16.77 0.11
C SER A 178 14.46 -16.64 -0.36
N GLY A 179 13.72 -17.76 -0.45
CA GLY A 179 12.30 -17.75 -0.81
C GLY A 179 11.45 -16.96 0.18
N ILE A 180 11.69 -17.15 1.48
CA ILE A 180 10.98 -16.39 2.54
C ILE A 180 11.22 -14.87 2.40
N LEU A 181 12.47 -14.46 2.13
CA LEU A 181 12.82 -13.05 1.98
C LEU A 181 12.26 -12.45 0.68
N SER A 182 12.30 -13.18 -0.43
CA SER A 182 11.70 -12.73 -1.70
C SER A 182 10.18 -12.61 -1.57
N ALA A 183 9.52 -13.57 -0.94
CA ALA A 183 8.10 -13.49 -0.62
C ALA A 183 7.81 -12.30 0.31
N ALA A 184 8.66 -12.01 1.31
CA ALA A 184 8.50 -10.86 2.19
C ALA A 184 8.57 -9.53 1.42
N ALA A 185 9.46 -9.42 0.45
CA ALA A 185 9.54 -8.24 -0.41
C ALA A 185 8.28 -8.08 -1.28
N LEU A 186 7.74 -9.17 -1.82
CA LEU A 186 6.50 -9.16 -2.60
C LEU A 186 5.29 -8.80 -1.74
N ILE A 187 5.07 -9.53 -0.63
CA ILE A 187 3.88 -9.36 0.23
C ILE A 187 3.92 -8.09 1.06
N PHE A 188 5.03 -7.38 1.11
CA PHE A 188 5.07 -6.06 1.73
C PHE A 188 4.00 -5.13 1.13
N PHE A 189 3.61 -5.38 -0.12
CA PHE A 189 2.45 -4.77 -0.75
C PHE A 189 1.19 -4.82 0.13
N ALA A 190 0.96 -5.91 0.86
CA ALA A 190 -0.21 -6.06 1.73
C ALA A 190 -0.17 -5.15 2.97
N TYR A 191 0.99 -4.60 3.31
CA TYR A 191 1.14 -3.65 4.41
C TYR A 191 1.02 -2.19 3.97
N LEU A 192 1.05 -1.89 2.65
CA LEU A 192 0.90 -0.52 2.14
C LEU A 192 -0.44 0.06 2.60
N GLY A 193 -0.43 1.35 2.92
CA GLY A 193 -1.56 2.08 3.49
C GLY A 193 -1.36 2.46 4.96
N PHE A 194 -0.41 1.85 5.71
CA PHE A 194 -0.10 2.32 7.07
C PHE A 194 0.39 3.78 7.06
N GLU A 195 1.09 4.18 6.02
CA GLU A 195 1.55 5.54 5.80
C GLU A 195 0.41 6.54 5.63
N ASP A 196 -0.72 6.11 5.08
CA ASP A 196 -1.88 6.98 4.85
C ASP A 196 -2.60 7.37 6.15
N ILE A 197 -2.35 6.66 7.27
CA ILE A 197 -2.89 7.00 8.59
C ILE A 197 -2.47 8.42 9.01
N VAL A 198 -1.32 8.91 8.56
CA VAL A 198 -0.86 10.26 8.89
C VAL A 198 -1.68 11.36 8.20
N ASN A 199 -2.33 11.05 7.08
CA ASN A 199 -3.09 12.00 6.28
C ASN A 199 -4.44 12.42 6.92
N ILE A 200 -4.88 11.75 8.02
CA ILE A 200 -6.05 12.16 8.80
C ILE A 200 -5.69 12.91 10.09
N ALA A 201 -4.44 13.33 10.21
CA ALA A 201 -3.96 14.03 11.41
C ALA A 201 -4.73 15.32 11.70
N GLU A 202 -5.16 16.06 10.67
CA GLU A 202 -5.90 17.33 10.84
C GLU A 202 -7.30 17.14 11.43
N GLU A 203 -7.92 15.96 11.27
CA GLU A 203 -9.25 15.62 11.77
C GLU A 203 -9.21 14.84 13.09
N THR A 204 -8.00 14.48 13.54
CA THR A 204 -7.78 13.64 14.73
C THR A 204 -7.66 14.46 16.01
N LYS A 205 -8.29 13.99 17.10
CA LYS A 205 -8.12 14.55 18.45
C LYS A 205 -6.72 14.22 18.96
N LYS A 206 -5.97 15.26 19.40
CA LYS A 206 -4.58 15.14 19.89
C LYS A 206 -3.72 14.30 18.92
N PRO A 207 -3.60 14.73 17.65
CA PRO A 207 -2.96 13.91 16.59
C PRO A 207 -1.54 13.49 16.94
N GLU A 208 -0.80 14.34 17.65
CA GLU A 208 0.56 14.09 18.11
C GLU A 208 0.71 12.85 19.00
N LYS A 209 -0.38 12.39 19.64
CA LYS A 209 -0.42 11.18 20.48
C LYS A 209 -1.26 10.06 19.86
N THR A 210 -2.33 10.44 19.17
CA THR A 210 -3.31 9.49 18.64
C THR A 210 -2.80 8.80 17.38
N ILE A 211 -2.22 9.56 16.43
CA ILE A 211 -1.70 9.01 15.17
C ILE A 211 -0.61 7.96 15.41
N PRO A 212 0.45 8.24 16.22
CA PRO A 212 1.47 7.23 16.51
C PRO A 212 0.92 5.93 17.09
N LYS A 213 -0.02 6.04 18.05
CA LYS A 213 -0.64 4.87 18.68
C LYS A 213 -1.51 4.09 17.70
N ALA A 214 -2.33 4.80 16.92
CA ALA A 214 -3.20 4.17 15.93
C ALA A 214 -2.40 3.43 14.86
N LEU A 215 -1.31 4.02 14.37
CA LEU A 215 -0.42 3.42 13.39
C LEU A 215 0.18 2.11 13.90
N ILE A 216 0.74 2.10 15.10
CA ILE A 216 1.31 0.90 15.71
C ILE A 216 0.22 -0.18 15.93
N LEU A 217 -0.93 0.21 16.48
CA LEU A 217 -2.04 -0.72 16.71
C LEU A 217 -2.57 -1.31 15.40
N SER A 218 -2.71 -0.50 14.36
CA SER A 218 -3.18 -0.96 13.05
C SER A 218 -2.22 -1.99 12.45
N ILE A 219 -0.91 -1.75 12.46
CA ILE A 219 0.08 -2.71 11.98
C ILE A 219 0.04 -4.01 12.80
N LEU A 220 -0.07 -3.94 14.12
CA LEU A 220 -0.12 -5.13 14.98
C LEU A 220 -1.37 -5.98 14.73
N ILE A 221 -2.54 -5.35 14.65
CA ILE A 221 -3.82 -6.03 14.41
C ILE A 221 -3.80 -6.70 13.03
N THR A 222 -3.40 -5.99 11.99
CA THR A 222 -3.36 -6.53 10.62
C THR A 222 -2.32 -7.63 10.49
N THR A 223 -1.14 -7.49 11.11
CA THR A 223 -0.12 -8.55 11.13
C THR A 223 -0.65 -9.83 11.75
N PHE A 224 -1.34 -9.73 12.90
CA PHE A 224 -1.93 -10.90 13.55
C PHE A 224 -2.93 -11.61 12.63
N LEU A 225 -3.81 -10.86 11.96
CA LEU A 225 -4.75 -11.42 11.00
C LEU A 225 -4.05 -12.04 9.80
N TYR A 226 -3.06 -11.37 9.23
CA TYR A 226 -2.34 -11.86 8.05
C TYR A 226 -1.55 -13.15 8.33
N VAL A 227 -0.88 -13.22 9.48
CA VAL A 227 -0.17 -14.43 9.89
C VAL A 227 -1.15 -15.61 10.07
N LEU A 228 -2.31 -15.39 10.71
CA LEU A 228 -3.32 -16.43 10.85
C LEU A 228 -3.88 -16.87 9.49
N VAL A 229 -4.22 -15.93 8.62
CA VAL A 229 -4.72 -16.23 7.27
C VAL A 229 -3.67 -17.02 6.48
N ALA A 230 -2.40 -16.62 6.53
CA ALA A 230 -1.33 -17.32 5.83
C ALA A 230 -1.14 -18.77 6.34
N LEU A 231 -1.08 -18.95 7.66
CA LEU A 231 -0.98 -20.27 8.30
C LEU A 231 -2.16 -21.20 7.92
N ILE A 232 -3.36 -20.65 7.94
CA ILE A 232 -4.58 -21.40 7.60
C ILE A 232 -4.61 -21.73 6.12
N SER A 233 -4.28 -20.79 5.25
CA SER A 233 -4.33 -21.00 3.80
C SER A 233 -3.41 -22.17 3.37
N VAL A 234 -2.17 -22.19 3.86
CA VAL A 234 -1.23 -23.31 3.54
C VAL A 234 -1.56 -24.61 4.28
N SER A 235 -2.34 -24.54 5.37
CA SER A 235 -2.85 -25.75 6.06
C SER A 235 -4.06 -26.36 5.36
N LEU A 236 -4.80 -25.58 4.57
CA LEU A 236 -5.98 -26.02 3.84
C LEU A 236 -5.68 -26.46 2.41
N VAL A 237 -4.72 -25.79 1.75
CA VAL A 237 -4.36 -26.03 0.36
C VAL A 237 -2.85 -26.14 0.25
N ASP A 238 -2.40 -27.13 -0.50
CA ASP A 238 -0.98 -27.26 -0.85
C ASP A 238 -0.42 -25.96 -1.46
N TRP A 239 0.78 -25.56 -1.02
CA TRP A 239 1.37 -24.28 -1.38
C TRP A 239 1.60 -24.12 -2.90
N GLN A 240 1.87 -25.23 -3.65
CA GLN A 240 2.01 -25.19 -5.10
C GLN A 240 0.68 -24.85 -5.77
N THR A 241 -0.39 -25.51 -5.33
CA THR A 241 -1.75 -25.26 -5.82
C THR A 241 -2.21 -23.84 -5.45
N LEU A 242 -1.89 -23.40 -4.25
CA LEU A 242 -2.22 -22.04 -3.79
C LEU A 242 -1.48 -20.97 -4.62
N GLY A 243 -0.20 -21.24 -4.96
CA GLY A 243 0.64 -20.37 -5.80
C GLY A 243 0.15 -20.20 -7.24
N LEU A 244 -0.54 -21.21 -7.76
CA LEU A 244 -1.13 -21.17 -9.11
C LEU A 244 -2.57 -20.63 -9.14
N SER A 245 -3.17 -20.37 -7.98
CA SER A 245 -4.57 -19.97 -7.89
C SER A 245 -4.75 -18.46 -8.16
N ASN A 246 -5.66 -18.13 -9.08
CA ASN A 246 -6.11 -16.75 -9.30
C ASN A 246 -7.06 -16.23 -8.21
N ALA A 247 -7.50 -17.09 -7.29
CA ALA A 247 -8.43 -16.78 -6.20
C ALA A 247 -8.03 -17.56 -4.92
N PRO A 248 -6.84 -17.29 -4.34
CA PRO A 248 -6.22 -18.17 -3.35
C PRO A 248 -7.06 -18.36 -2.08
N LEU A 249 -7.64 -17.31 -1.51
CA LEU A 249 -8.46 -17.44 -0.29
C LEU A 249 -9.80 -18.13 -0.55
N ALA A 250 -10.38 -17.96 -1.74
CA ALA A 250 -11.59 -18.70 -2.13
C ALA A 250 -11.29 -20.18 -2.35
N SER A 251 -10.14 -20.51 -2.95
CA SER A 251 -9.66 -21.89 -3.10
C SER A 251 -9.44 -22.54 -1.72
N ALA A 252 -8.84 -21.80 -0.77
CA ALA A 252 -8.65 -22.31 0.60
C ALA A 252 -9.99 -22.58 1.31
N ALA A 253 -10.95 -21.67 1.23
CA ALA A 253 -12.26 -21.83 1.85
C ALA A 253 -13.04 -23.01 1.25
N SER A 254 -12.91 -23.25 -0.06
CA SER A 254 -13.63 -24.33 -0.75
C SER A 254 -13.21 -25.73 -0.29
N GLN A 255 -12.00 -25.91 0.22
CA GLN A 255 -11.53 -27.18 0.75
C GLN A 255 -12.32 -27.63 2.00
N VAL A 256 -12.87 -26.69 2.76
CA VAL A 256 -13.61 -27.00 3.99
C VAL A 256 -15.13 -27.07 3.74
N LEU A 257 -15.67 -26.10 3.01
CA LEU A 257 -17.12 -25.92 2.86
C LEU A 257 -17.61 -26.09 1.41
N GLY A 258 -16.75 -26.54 0.51
CA GLY A 258 -17.09 -26.80 -0.91
C GLY A 258 -17.31 -25.53 -1.75
N GLU A 259 -17.93 -25.69 -2.92
CA GLU A 259 -18.09 -24.62 -3.93
C GLU A 259 -18.87 -23.40 -3.42
N ASN A 260 -19.80 -23.57 -2.49
CA ASN A 260 -20.52 -22.44 -1.90
C ASN A 260 -19.57 -21.49 -1.16
N ALA A 261 -18.54 -22.03 -0.47
CA ALA A 261 -17.54 -21.20 0.20
C ALA A 261 -16.64 -20.48 -0.81
N PHE A 262 -16.29 -21.13 -1.93
CA PHE A 262 -15.58 -20.46 -3.03
C PHE A 262 -16.36 -19.21 -3.50
N THR A 263 -17.65 -19.38 -3.75
CA THR A 263 -18.51 -18.27 -4.19
C THR A 263 -18.55 -17.14 -3.18
N VAL A 264 -18.81 -17.45 -1.90
CA VAL A 264 -18.89 -16.44 -0.83
C VAL A 264 -17.56 -15.70 -0.67
N MET A 265 -16.44 -16.41 -0.58
CA MET A 265 -15.13 -15.80 -0.42
C MET A 265 -14.72 -14.99 -1.65
N SER A 266 -15.04 -15.45 -2.85
CA SER A 266 -14.81 -14.69 -4.08
C SER A 266 -15.59 -13.38 -4.11
N ILE A 267 -16.87 -13.39 -3.69
CA ILE A 267 -17.67 -12.16 -3.58
C ILE A 267 -17.04 -11.20 -2.57
N ILE A 268 -16.64 -11.68 -1.39
CA ILE A 268 -15.96 -10.86 -0.38
C ILE A 268 -14.67 -10.26 -0.96
N ALA A 269 -13.86 -11.05 -1.66
CA ALA A 269 -12.64 -10.60 -2.30
C ALA A 269 -12.89 -9.54 -3.38
N LEU A 270 -14.01 -9.62 -4.12
CA LEU A 270 -14.40 -8.57 -5.07
C LEU A 270 -14.65 -7.23 -4.36
N PHE A 271 -15.27 -7.24 -3.18
CA PHE A 271 -15.45 -6.03 -2.38
C PHE A 271 -14.12 -5.49 -1.86
N ALA A 272 -13.28 -6.35 -1.28
CA ALA A 272 -11.96 -5.98 -0.76
C ALA A 272 -11.06 -5.37 -1.83
N THR A 273 -10.96 -6.03 -2.99
CA THR A 273 -10.16 -5.56 -4.12
C THR A 273 -10.71 -4.26 -4.71
N SER A 274 -12.02 -4.12 -4.85
CA SER A 274 -12.66 -2.88 -5.31
C SER A 274 -12.39 -1.71 -4.38
N ASN A 275 -12.40 -1.95 -3.06
CA ASN A 275 -12.10 -0.95 -2.04
C ASN A 275 -10.68 -0.39 -2.21
N THR A 276 -9.70 -1.28 -2.28
CA THR A 276 -8.30 -0.89 -2.44
C THR A 276 -8.07 -0.14 -3.76
N VAL A 277 -8.64 -0.61 -4.88
CA VAL A 277 -8.53 0.11 -6.16
C VAL A 277 -9.12 1.52 -6.05
N LEU A 278 -10.29 1.67 -5.42
CA LEU A 278 -10.93 2.97 -5.23
C LEU A 278 -10.02 3.92 -4.43
N ILE A 279 -9.49 3.46 -3.29
CA ILE A 279 -8.60 4.25 -2.44
C ILE A 279 -7.36 4.68 -3.22
N MET A 280 -6.68 3.75 -3.90
CA MET A 280 -5.45 4.03 -4.65
C MET A 280 -5.69 5.01 -5.81
N LEU A 281 -6.81 4.93 -6.51
CA LEU A 281 -7.20 5.90 -7.54
C LEU A 281 -7.48 7.29 -6.93
N VAL A 282 -8.11 7.35 -5.75
CA VAL A 282 -8.35 8.61 -5.03
C VAL A 282 -7.03 9.22 -4.58
N VAL A 283 -6.17 8.46 -3.91
CA VAL A 283 -4.86 8.91 -3.41
C VAL A 283 -3.97 9.37 -4.58
N GLY A 284 -3.81 8.55 -5.61
CA GLY A 284 -3.00 8.88 -6.79
C GLY A 284 -3.44 10.18 -7.48
N SER A 285 -4.75 10.38 -7.66
CA SER A 285 -5.27 11.61 -8.25
C SER A 285 -5.07 12.85 -7.38
N ARG A 286 -5.15 12.71 -6.05
CA ARG A 286 -4.89 13.81 -5.11
C ARG A 286 -3.41 14.15 -5.00
N MET A 287 -2.53 13.16 -5.05
CA MET A 287 -1.09 13.39 -5.08
C MET A 287 -0.69 14.17 -6.35
N ILE A 288 -1.21 13.79 -7.54
CA ILE A 288 -1.00 14.54 -8.78
C ILE A 288 -1.51 15.99 -8.64
N TYR A 289 -2.72 16.16 -8.10
CA TYR A 289 -3.30 17.47 -7.84
C TYR A 289 -2.45 18.30 -6.87
N GLY A 290 -2.05 17.73 -5.75
CA GLY A 290 -1.25 18.39 -4.72
C GLY A 290 0.10 18.84 -5.25
N MET A 291 0.82 17.97 -5.97
CA MET A 291 2.09 18.31 -6.59
C MET A 291 1.93 19.38 -7.67
N ALA A 292 0.83 19.39 -8.42
CA ALA A 292 0.53 20.45 -9.38
C ALA A 292 0.25 21.79 -8.69
N LYS A 293 -0.42 21.78 -7.55
CA LYS A 293 -0.68 22.97 -6.71
C LYS A 293 0.61 23.57 -6.15
N GLU A 294 1.55 22.71 -5.72
CA GLU A 294 2.90 23.09 -5.28
C GLU A 294 3.82 23.49 -6.45
N GLY A 295 3.31 23.46 -7.68
CA GLY A 295 4.04 23.82 -8.88
C GLY A 295 4.97 22.71 -9.40
N ALA A 296 4.94 21.49 -8.88
CA ALA A 296 5.77 20.37 -9.34
C ALA A 296 5.32 19.83 -10.71
N PHE A 297 4.02 19.94 -11.02
CA PHE A 297 3.40 19.60 -12.29
C PHE A 297 2.72 20.81 -12.96
N PRO A 298 2.29 20.67 -14.23
CA PRO A 298 1.53 21.72 -14.91
C PRO A 298 0.27 22.13 -14.15
N ARG A 299 0.05 23.44 -14.00
CA ARG A 299 -1.09 24.02 -13.23
C ARG A 299 -2.46 23.52 -13.68
N VAL A 300 -2.60 23.04 -14.92
CA VAL A 300 -3.85 22.48 -15.42
C VAL A 300 -4.32 21.27 -14.61
N LEU A 301 -3.40 20.47 -14.04
CA LEU A 301 -3.70 19.31 -13.19
C LEU A 301 -4.19 19.70 -11.78
N SER A 302 -4.01 20.96 -11.37
CA SER A 302 -4.54 21.49 -10.11
C SER A 302 -5.94 22.12 -10.25
N ARG A 303 -6.56 22.03 -11.44
CA ARG A 303 -7.92 22.55 -11.64
C ARG A 303 -8.95 21.62 -11.02
N VAL A 304 -9.83 22.18 -10.19
CA VAL A 304 -10.93 21.49 -9.53
C VAL A 304 -12.24 21.80 -10.23
N ASP A 305 -13.09 20.79 -10.39
CA ASP A 305 -14.45 20.97 -10.88
C ASP A 305 -15.27 21.79 -9.89
N PRO A 306 -15.92 22.92 -10.29
CA PRO A 306 -16.64 23.77 -9.37
C PRO A 306 -17.87 23.11 -8.74
N ARG A 307 -18.45 22.08 -9.38
CA ARG A 307 -19.68 21.41 -8.91
C ARG A 307 -19.41 20.19 -8.05
N LYS A 308 -18.34 19.44 -8.39
CA LYS A 308 -18.00 18.18 -7.72
C LYS A 308 -16.82 18.30 -6.75
N GLU A 309 -16.13 19.44 -6.77
CA GLU A 309 -14.94 19.71 -5.96
C GLU A 309 -13.83 18.64 -6.12
N THR A 310 -13.73 18.06 -7.32
CA THR A 310 -12.78 17.00 -7.68
C THR A 310 -11.81 17.41 -8.78
N PRO A 311 -10.54 16.94 -8.75
CA PRO A 311 -9.53 17.28 -9.76
C PRO A 311 -9.68 16.39 -11.00
N ARG A 312 -10.60 16.74 -11.91
CA ARG A 312 -10.96 15.94 -13.10
C ARG A 312 -9.78 15.42 -13.90
N LEU A 313 -8.85 16.31 -14.26
CA LEU A 313 -7.70 15.94 -15.08
C LEU A 313 -6.74 15.00 -14.36
N ALA A 314 -6.52 15.21 -13.06
CA ALA A 314 -5.71 14.31 -12.27
C ALA A 314 -6.33 12.91 -12.16
N ILE A 315 -7.68 12.82 -12.00
CA ILE A 315 -8.41 11.55 -12.01
C ILE A 315 -8.26 10.84 -13.36
N LEU A 316 -8.42 11.56 -14.48
CA LEU A 316 -8.27 10.96 -15.81
C LEU A 316 -6.84 10.48 -16.07
N VAL A 317 -5.82 11.23 -15.64
CA VAL A 317 -4.41 10.82 -15.77
C VAL A 317 -4.17 9.56 -14.94
N THR A 318 -4.63 9.53 -13.68
CA THR A 318 -4.51 8.35 -12.81
C THR A 318 -5.17 7.14 -13.44
N MET A 319 -6.42 7.27 -13.91
CA MET A 319 -7.16 6.22 -14.59
C MET A 319 -6.41 5.68 -15.82
N PHE A 320 -5.97 6.58 -16.71
CA PHE A 320 -5.30 6.20 -17.94
C PHE A 320 -3.98 5.48 -17.68
N VAL A 321 -3.16 5.99 -16.76
CA VAL A 321 -1.89 5.36 -16.41
C VAL A 321 -2.12 4.02 -15.73
N SER A 322 -3.11 3.89 -14.83
CA SER A 322 -3.48 2.58 -14.24
C SER A 322 -3.90 1.58 -15.32
N ILE A 323 -4.69 1.99 -16.31
CA ILE A 323 -5.07 1.14 -17.43
C ILE A 323 -3.84 0.67 -18.24
N MET A 324 -2.85 1.54 -18.46
CA MET A 324 -1.62 1.14 -19.15
C MET A 324 -0.86 0.03 -18.42
N PHE A 325 -0.81 0.07 -17.08
CA PHE A 325 -0.15 -0.98 -16.29
C PHE A 325 -0.89 -2.32 -16.31
N LEU A 326 -2.19 -2.37 -16.60
CA LEU A 326 -2.91 -3.64 -16.77
C LEU A 326 -2.35 -4.49 -17.90
N PHE A 327 -1.84 -3.86 -18.95
CA PHE A 327 -1.27 -4.56 -20.10
C PHE A 327 0.12 -5.17 -19.83
N MET A 328 0.74 -4.90 -18.68
CA MET A 328 1.92 -5.65 -18.25
C MET A 328 1.59 -7.10 -17.89
N GLY A 329 0.32 -7.39 -17.55
CA GLY A 329 -0.27 -8.72 -17.48
C GLY A 329 0.19 -9.62 -16.33
N ASP A 330 1.35 -9.36 -15.76
CA ASP A 330 1.98 -10.14 -14.70
C ASP A 330 1.72 -9.49 -13.33
N LEU A 331 0.89 -10.16 -12.53
CA LEU A 331 0.49 -9.70 -11.20
C LEU A 331 1.68 -9.58 -10.25
N GLU A 332 2.57 -10.57 -10.26
CA GLU A 332 3.76 -10.61 -9.40
C GLU A 332 4.69 -9.44 -9.72
N LEU A 333 4.98 -9.21 -11.02
CA LEU A 333 5.84 -8.10 -11.45
C LEU A 333 5.26 -6.73 -11.03
N VAL A 334 3.97 -6.52 -11.25
CA VAL A 334 3.32 -5.23 -10.96
C VAL A 334 3.26 -4.98 -9.45
N ALA A 335 2.98 -6.00 -8.64
CA ALA A 335 3.01 -5.93 -7.18
C ALA A 335 4.44 -5.69 -6.65
N ALA A 336 5.43 -6.38 -7.21
CA ALA A 336 6.83 -6.18 -6.84
C ALA A 336 7.33 -4.77 -7.17
N LEU A 337 6.93 -4.20 -8.31
CA LEU A 337 7.24 -2.80 -8.67
C LEU A 337 6.61 -1.80 -7.71
N THR A 338 5.39 -2.07 -7.23
CA THR A 338 4.74 -1.25 -6.19
C THR A 338 5.56 -1.26 -4.90
N SER A 339 5.92 -2.45 -4.42
CA SER A 339 6.74 -2.60 -3.20
C SER A 339 8.14 -2.00 -3.37
N PHE A 340 8.75 -2.11 -4.55
CA PHE A 340 10.03 -1.46 -4.87
C PHE A 340 9.93 0.07 -4.72
N GLY A 341 8.91 0.70 -5.31
CA GLY A 341 8.67 2.14 -5.21
C GLY A 341 8.45 2.58 -3.76
N ALA A 342 7.66 1.82 -3.01
CA ALA A 342 7.40 2.07 -1.60
C ALA A 342 8.68 1.97 -0.75
N PHE A 343 9.50 0.94 -0.93
CA PHE A 343 10.75 0.80 -0.18
C PHE A 343 11.72 1.96 -0.42
N ILE A 344 11.83 2.44 -1.66
CA ILE A 344 12.65 3.61 -1.96
C ILE A 344 12.10 4.86 -1.28
N THR A 345 10.79 5.10 -1.35
CA THR A 345 10.12 6.22 -0.66
C THR A 345 10.35 6.15 0.85
N PHE A 346 10.16 4.98 1.45
CA PHE A 346 10.35 4.76 2.89
C PHE A 346 11.80 4.90 3.33
N ALA A 347 12.75 4.51 2.48
CA ALA A 347 14.17 4.77 2.73
C ALA A 347 14.42 6.28 2.86
N PHE A 348 13.86 7.12 1.97
CA PHE A 348 13.96 8.57 2.08
C PHE A 348 13.26 9.14 3.31
N VAL A 349 12.12 8.61 3.72
CA VAL A 349 11.44 9.02 4.95
C VAL A 349 12.29 8.69 6.18
N ASN A 350 12.87 7.50 6.24
CA ASN A 350 13.76 7.09 7.32
C ASN A 350 15.04 7.96 7.39
N ILE A 351 15.64 8.28 6.24
CA ILE A 351 16.77 9.23 6.14
C ILE A 351 16.35 10.62 6.61
N SER A 352 15.14 11.06 6.23
CA SER A 352 14.62 12.37 6.64
C SER A 352 14.46 12.47 8.14
N LEU A 353 13.99 11.42 8.83
CA LEU A 353 13.94 11.38 10.29
C LEU A 353 15.33 11.57 10.90
N ILE A 354 16.33 10.79 10.44
CA ILE A 354 17.70 10.88 10.93
C ILE A 354 18.21 12.32 10.75
N TYR A 355 18.09 12.86 9.53
CA TYR A 355 18.58 14.20 9.20
C TYR A 355 17.90 15.31 10.02
N ILE A 356 16.58 15.29 10.17
CA ILE A 356 15.81 16.27 10.94
C ILE A 356 16.18 16.22 12.43
N ARG A 357 16.49 15.04 12.98
CA ARG A 357 16.96 14.94 14.37
C ARG A 357 18.29 15.65 14.63
N TYR A 358 19.16 15.73 13.64
CA TYR A 358 20.46 16.43 13.77
C TYR A 358 20.35 17.91 13.40
N ARG A 359 19.67 18.24 12.32
CA ARG A 359 19.61 19.61 11.77
C ARG A 359 18.56 20.47 12.40
N ARG A 360 17.48 19.86 12.93
CA ARG A 360 16.37 20.55 13.58
C ARG A 360 16.16 19.98 14.99
N ALA A 361 17.22 19.94 15.76
CA ALA A 361 17.22 19.37 17.11
C ALA A 361 16.32 20.14 18.09
N GLU A 362 16.08 21.42 17.81
CA GLU A 362 15.25 22.35 18.56
C GLU A 362 13.75 22.07 18.47
N LEU A 363 13.31 21.30 17.47
CA LEU A 363 11.88 21.01 17.29
C LEU A 363 11.34 20.14 18.42
N GLU A 364 10.21 20.53 18.99
CA GLU A 364 9.46 19.71 19.94
C GLU A 364 8.93 18.45 19.22
N ARG A 365 9.12 17.29 19.86
CA ARG A 365 8.69 15.98 19.33
C ARG A 365 7.70 15.36 20.28
N PRO A 366 6.39 15.57 20.06
CA PRO A 366 5.33 15.01 20.93
C PRO A 366 5.39 13.48 20.98
N PHE A 367 5.79 12.83 19.87
CA PHE A 367 6.14 11.44 19.82
C PHE A 367 7.60 11.29 19.36
N ARG A 368 8.36 10.46 20.06
CA ARG A 368 9.74 10.13 19.71
C ARG A 368 9.85 8.62 19.53
N ALA A 369 10.31 8.20 18.35
CA ALA A 369 10.52 6.78 18.06
C ALA A 369 11.46 6.15 19.12
N PRO A 370 11.18 4.94 19.60
CA PRO A 370 11.97 4.28 20.63
C PRO A 370 13.38 3.89 20.12
N LEU A 371 14.22 3.36 21.03
CA LEU A 371 15.58 2.89 20.75
C LEU A 371 16.46 4.01 20.13
N ASN A 372 17.00 4.86 21.00
CA ASN A 372 17.79 6.01 20.59
C ASN A 372 19.19 5.97 21.22
N ILE A 373 20.23 6.30 20.44
CA ILE A 373 21.56 6.61 20.95
C ILE A 373 21.76 8.13 20.81
N GLY A 374 21.52 8.87 21.90
CA GLY A 374 21.51 10.33 21.85
C GLY A 374 20.43 10.89 20.91
N LYS A 375 20.85 11.54 19.84
CA LYS A 375 19.95 12.04 18.77
C LYS A 375 19.67 11.00 17.68
N PHE A 376 20.48 9.94 17.59
CA PHE A 376 20.41 8.95 16.52
C PHE A 376 19.22 7.98 16.73
N PRO A 377 18.24 7.90 15.78
CA PRO A 377 17.10 6.99 15.87
C PRO A 377 17.48 5.61 15.32
N ILE A 378 17.71 4.63 16.19
CA ILE A 378 18.07 3.26 15.77
C ILE A 378 16.94 2.66 14.93
N THR A 379 15.68 2.86 15.31
CA THR A 379 14.52 2.36 14.57
C THR A 379 14.47 2.90 13.14
N GLY A 380 14.68 4.21 12.94
CA GLY A 380 14.75 4.81 11.62
C GLY A 380 15.93 4.29 10.78
N PHE A 381 17.09 4.08 11.43
CA PHE A 381 18.25 3.49 10.75
C PHE A 381 18.00 2.03 10.35
N LEU A 382 17.45 1.22 11.24
CA LEU A 382 17.05 -0.16 10.92
C LEU A 382 15.95 -0.19 9.83
N GLY A 383 14.97 0.73 9.88
CA GLY A 383 13.97 0.88 8.82
C GLY A 383 14.61 1.18 7.47
N LEU A 384 15.61 2.07 7.42
CA LEU A 384 16.38 2.32 6.21
C LEU A 384 17.10 1.05 5.70
N LEU A 385 17.83 0.38 6.58
CA LEU A 385 18.59 -0.82 6.21
C LEU A 385 17.67 -1.94 5.73
N THR A 386 16.54 -2.17 6.40
CA THR A 386 15.60 -3.23 6.01
C THR A 386 14.90 -2.91 4.68
N CYS A 387 14.55 -1.65 4.41
CA CYS A 387 14.01 -1.26 3.11
C CYS A 387 15.03 -1.53 1.98
N LEU A 388 16.29 -1.09 2.16
CA LEU A 388 17.34 -1.33 1.17
C LEU A 388 17.66 -2.82 1.00
N PHE A 389 17.65 -3.58 2.10
CA PHE A 389 17.84 -5.03 2.07
C PHE A 389 16.72 -5.72 1.29
N LEU A 390 15.45 -5.38 1.52
CA LEU A 390 14.33 -5.99 0.77
C LEU A 390 14.33 -5.57 -0.70
N VAL A 391 14.77 -4.38 -1.04
CA VAL A 391 15.01 -4.00 -2.46
C VAL A 391 15.98 -4.96 -3.14
N SER A 392 17.03 -5.42 -2.44
CA SER A 392 18.01 -6.36 -2.99
C SER A 392 17.48 -7.79 -3.17
N GLN A 393 16.31 -8.12 -2.60
CA GLN A 393 15.69 -9.44 -2.74
C GLN A 393 14.82 -9.57 -4.02
N PHE A 394 14.55 -8.45 -4.71
CA PHE A 394 13.83 -8.50 -5.98
C PHE A 394 14.72 -9.05 -7.10
N ASN A 395 14.08 -9.69 -8.06
CA ASN A 395 14.76 -10.17 -9.26
C ASN A 395 15.25 -9.00 -10.13
N THR A 396 16.20 -9.29 -11.03
CA THR A 396 16.80 -8.30 -11.91
C THR A 396 15.78 -7.55 -12.76
N THR A 397 14.69 -8.20 -13.18
CA THR A 397 13.62 -7.56 -13.96
C THR A 397 12.94 -6.45 -13.18
N VAL A 398 12.59 -6.68 -11.92
CA VAL A 398 11.98 -5.66 -11.04
C VAL A 398 12.94 -4.51 -10.80
N ILE A 399 14.22 -4.79 -10.52
CA ILE A 399 15.23 -3.75 -10.27
C ILE A 399 15.43 -2.88 -11.52
N LEU A 400 15.55 -3.49 -12.71
CA LEU A 400 15.70 -2.74 -13.96
C LEU A 400 14.46 -1.91 -14.29
N SER A 401 13.27 -2.50 -14.19
CA SER A 401 12.00 -1.81 -14.45
C SER A 401 11.76 -0.68 -13.44
N GLY A 402 12.03 -0.91 -12.16
CA GLY A 402 11.97 0.13 -11.12
C GLY A 402 12.96 1.26 -11.36
N SER A 403 14.17 0.95 -11.84
CA SER A 403 15.17 1.95 -12.22
C SER A 403 14.69 2.81 -13.39
N ILE A 404 13.98 2.25 -14.36
CA ILE A 404 13.36 3.02 -15.47
C ILE A 404 12.37 4.04 -14.91
N PHE A 405 11.58 3.70 -13.89
CA PHE A 405 10.66 4.65 -13.25
C PHE A 405 11.37 5.79 -12.53
N LEU A 406 12.53 5.52 -11.92
CA LEU A 406 13.37 6.56 -11.35
C LEU A 406 13.90 7.51 -12.44
N PHE A 407 14.41 6.99 -13.56
CA PHE A 407 14.86 7.82 -14.68
C PHE A 407 13.72 8.60 -15.32
N ALA A 408 12.52 8.01 -15.45
CA ALA A 408 11.34 8.72 -15.94
C ALA A 408 10.97 9.90 -15.02
N GLY A 409 11.06 9.73 -13.71
CA GLY A 409 10.87 10.81 -12.73
C GLY A 409 11.87 11.94 -12.90
N LEU A 410 13.15 11.62 -13.10
CA LEU A 410 14.19 12.62 -13.37
C LEU A 410 13.95 13.39 -14.67
N ALA A 411 13.51 12.70 -15.73
CA ALA A 411 13.16 13.32 -17.01
C ALA A 411 11.95 14.27 -16.85
N LEU A 412 10.90 13.82 -16.13
CA LEU A 412 9.72 14.65 -15.83
C LEU A 412 10.06 15.86 -14.98
N TYR A 413 10.96 15.71 -14.00
CA TYR A 413 11.44 16.85 -13.22
C TYR A 413 12.09 17.92 -14.12
N LYS A 414 12.99 17.51 -15.02
CA LYS A 414 13.64 18.43 -15.96
C LYS A 414 12.60 19.12 -16.88
N LEU A 415 11.66 18.36 -17.41
CA LEU A 415 10.58 18.90 -18.26
C LEU A 415 9.70 19.89 -17.49
N SER A 416 9.31 19.57 -16.25
CA SER A 416 8.51 20.47 -15.42
C SER A 416 9.23 21.80 -15.16
N LYS A 417 10.55 21.79 -14.99
CA LYS A 417 11.36 22.99 -14.79
C LYS A 417 11.42 23.87 -16.05
N ILE A 418 11.52 23.25 -17.24
CA ILE A 418 11.47 23.96 -18.54
C ILE A 418 10.10 24.61 -18.72
N VAL A 419 9.01 23.88 -18.49
CA VAL A 419 7.65 24.43 -18.64
C VAL A 419 7.42 25.60 -17.68
N ARG A 420 7.93 25.54 -16.45
CA ARG A 420 7.85 26.66 -15.48
C ARG A 420 8.63 27.88 -15.94
N SER A 421 9.83 27.70 -16.51
CA SER A 421 10.61 28.84 -17.01
C SER A 421 9.90 29.56 -18.14
N VAL A 422 9.20 28.83 -19.01
CA VAL A 422 8.39 29.41 -20.13
C VAL A 422 7.10 30.06 -19.63
N GLN A 423 6.50 29.60 -18.52
CA GLN A 423 5.28 30.24 -17.99
C GLN A 423 5.55 31.51 -17.16
N ASN A 424 6.79 31.70 -16.71
CA ASN A 424 7.21 32.86 -15.92
C ASN A 424 7.96 33.94 -16.79
N SER A 425 8.25 33.64 -18.06
CA SER A 425 8.71 34.57 -19.10
C SER A 425 7.52 35.12 -19.88
#